data_b14f97141f126cbb8da7033a12a7e9b1
#
_entry.id   b14f97141f126cbb8da7033a12a7e9b1
#
_cell.length_a   1.000
_cell.length_b   1.000
_cell.length_c   1.000
_cell.angle_alpha   90.00
_cell.angle_beta   90.00
_cell.angle_gamma   90.00
#
_symmetry.space_group_name_H-M   'P 1'
#
loop_
_entity.id
_entity.type
_entity.pdbx_description
1 polymer ?
#
loop_
_entity_poly.entity_id
_entity_poly.type
_entity_poly.pdbx_seq_one_letter_code
_entity_poly.pdbx_strand_id
1 'polypeptide(L)'
;MVQNRSLHHTYFIPVVLYVLLILDGFLINAFPGQFVSEEYILVPHLALFGFVLFSYYFPKQPMQLYAILFGLLFDSYYSGILGVYAVAFAVIVYFVKKMQRFLAENVFVLALLFIVAIVMVDSFVFGFYSLMDITQLDFSAFASERLGPTIVLNIVLFIVIYYPLFKLVGWMYD
;
A
#
# COMPACT_ATOMS: atom_id res chain seq x y z
N MET A 1 0.02 7.48 23.97
CA MET A 1 1.18 7.81 24.86
C MET A 1 2.54 7.53 24.20
N VAL A 2 2.64 7.63 22.87
CA VAL A 2 3.88 7.36 22.08
C VAL A 2 4.65 8.65 21.74
N GLN A 3 4.20 9.81 22.20
CA GLN A 3 4.68 11.12 21.73
C GLN A 3 6.08 11.54 22.22
N ASN A 4 6.77 10.74 23.04
CA ASN A 4 8.04 11.16 23.64
C ASN A 4 9.19 10.13 23.52
N ARG A 5 9.07 9.14 22.64
CA ARG A 5 10.20 8.24 22.35
C ARG A 5 11.11 8.88 21.30
N SER A 6 12.40 8.80 21.50
CA SER A 6 13.41 9.26 20.54
C SER A 6 13.37 8.38 19.30
N LEU A 7 13.30 8.98 18.12
CA LEU A 7 13.24 8.29 16.83
C LEU A 7 14.68 8.06 16.34
N HIS A 8 15.30 6.93 16.72
CA HIS A 8 16.70 6.69 16.40
C HIS A 8 16.94 6.10 15.00
N HIS A 9 16.04 5.25 14.50
CA HIS A 9 16.29 4.47 13.29
C HIS A 9 15.29 4.72 12.14
N THR A 10 14.57 5.85 12.16
CA THR A 10 13.55 6.18 11.13
C THR A 10 14.11 6.38 9.73
N TYR A 11 15.43 6.56 9.58
CA TYR A 11 16.10 6.61 8.29
C TYR A 11 16.06 5.28 7.52
N PHE A 12 15.70 4.17 8.16
CA PHE A 12 15.45 2.90 7.47
C PHE A 12 14.08 2.82 6.79
N ILE A 13 13.13 3.72 7.09
CA ILE A 13 11.80 3.70 6.48
C ILE A 13 11.87 3.66 4.94
N PRO A 14 12.61 4.54 4.24
CA PRO A 14 12.68 4.48 2.79
C PRO A 14 13.32 3.18 2.27
N VAL A 15 14.26 2.60 3.00
CA VAL A 15 14.86 1.30 2.61
C VAL A 15 13.82 0.18 2.69
N VAL A 16 13.03 0.14 3.75
CA VAL A 16 11.97 -0.86 3.92
C VAL A 16 10.89 -0.68 2.85
N LEU A 17 10.46 0.55 2.57
CA LEU A 17 9.49 0.84 1.52
C LEU A 17 9.99 0.39 0.15
N TYR A 18 11.29 0.60 -0.15
CA TYR A 18 11.90 0.14 -1.38
C TYR A 18 11.91 -1.39 -1.49
N VAL A 19 12.27 -2.09 -0.41
CA VAL A 19 12.22 -3.56 -0.37
C VAL A 19 10.80 -4.07 -0.59
N LEU A 20 9.80 -3.48 0.05
CA LEU A 20 8.39 -3.87 -0.11
C LEU A 20 7.91 -3.64 -1.55
N LEU A 21 8.34 -2.54 -2.20
CA LEU A 21 8.02 -2.25 -3.60
C LEU A 21 8.63 -3.30 -4.54
N ILE A 22 9.90 -3.70 -4.32
CA ILE A 22 10.52 -4.76 -5.11
C ILE A 22 9.80 -6.09 -4.89
N LEU A 23 9.40 -6.39 -3.65
CA LEU A 23 8.67 -7.63 -3.33
C LEU A 23 7.31 -7.69 -4.03
N ASP A 24 6.59 -6.59 -4.17
CA ASP A 24 5.34 -6.54 -4.93
C ASP A 24 5.56 -7.01 -6.38
N GLY A 25 6.56 -6.46 -7.05
CA GLY A 25 6.87 -6.87 -8.42
C GLY A 25 7.47 -8.27 -8.51
N PHE A 26 8.29 -8.67 -7.54
CA PHE A 26 8.85 -10.01 -7.50
C PHE A 26 7.77 -11.08 -7.39
N LEU A 27 6.78 -10.90 -6.52
CA LEU A 27 5.69 -11.85 -6.34
C LEU A 27 4.91 -12.08 -7.64
N ILE A 28 4.55 -11.00 -8.35
CA ILE A 28 3.82 -11.08 -9.62
C ILE A 28 4.67 -11.79 -10.68
N ASN A 29 5.96 -11.46 -10.80
CA ASN A 29 6.84 -12.03 -11.81
C ASN A 29 7.28 -13.47 -11.52
N ALA A 30 7.42 -13.84 -10.24
CA ALA A 30 7.80 -15.19 -9.84
C ALA A 30 6.65 -16.21 -10.00
N PHE A 31 5.40 -15.74 -9.88
CA PHE A 31 4.21 -16.58 -9.90
C PHE A 31 3.11 -16.04 -10.83
N PRO A 32 3.40 -15.75 -12.09
CA PRO A 32 2.46 -15.05 -12.98
C PRO A 32 1.14 -15.79 -13.14
N GLY A 33 1.12 -17.12 -13.20
CA GLY A 33 -0.09 -17.92 -13.35
C GLY A 33 -1.00 -17.95 -12.12
N GLN A 34 -0.49 -17.59 -10.92
CA GLN A 34 -1.29 -17.47 -9.72
C GLN A 34 -1.82 -16.06 -9.49
N PHE A 35 -1.14 -15.04 -10.02
CA PHE A 35 -1.55 -13.64 -9.84
C PHE A 35 -2.41 -13.12 -10.98
N VAL A 36 -2.26 -13.68 -12.19
CA VAL A 36 -3.05 -13.30 -13.36
C VAL A 36 -3.59 -14.56 -14.01
N SER A 37 -4.90 -14.74 -13.97
CA SER A 37 -5.63 -15.81 -14.64
C SER A 37 -6.75 -15.23 -15.50
N GLU A 38 -7.46 -16.07 -16.27
CA GLU A 38 -8.63 -15.64 -17.04
C GLU A 38 -9.81 -15.24 -16.15
N GLU A 39 -9.85 -15.73 -14.90
CA GLU A 39 -10.96 -15.52 -13.98
C GLU A 39 -10.70 -14.43 -12.94
N TYR A 40 -9.44 -14.12 -12.64
CA TYR A 40 -9.09 -13.11 -11.62
C TYR A 40 -7.70 -12.51 -11.82
N ILE A 41 -7.54 -11.31 -11.28
CA ILE A 41 -6.28 -10.58 -11.20
C ILE A 41 -6.00 -10.27 -9.73
N LEU A 42 -4.89 -10.76 -9.21
CA LEU A 42 -4.43 -10.54 -7.85
C LEU A 42 -3.29 -9.50 -7.85
N VAL A 43 -3.42 -8.48 -7.02
CA VAL A 43 -2.40 -7.45 -6.90
C VAL A 43 -1.88 -7.41 -5.46
N PRO A 44 -0.62 -7.78 -5.19
CA PRO A 44 -0.02 -7.58 -3.87
C PRO A 44 0.23 -6.09 -3.65
N HIS A 45 -0.05 -5.62 -2.44
CA HIS A 45 0.07 -4.23 -2.04
C HIS A 45 0.98 -4.07 -0.81
N LEU A 46 2.17 -4.70 -0.83
CA LEU A 46 3.11 -4.66 0.30
C LEU A 46 3.67 -3.26 0.52
N ALA A 47 4.02 -2.55 -0.56
CA ALA A 47 4.47 -1.16 -0.48
C ALA A 47 3.37 -0.27 0.11
N LEU A 48 2.12 -0.43 -0.34
CA LEU A 48 0.96 0.28 0.22
C LEU A 48 0.78 -0.01 1.71
N PHE A 49 0.93 -1.28 2.12
CA PHE A 49 0.91 -1.65 3.54
C PHE A 49 2.01 -0.93 4.32
N GLY A 50 3.23 -0.86 3.78
CA GLY A 50 4.33 -0.10 4.36
C GLY A 50 3.98 1.39 4.54
N PHE A 51 3.36 2.02 3.53
CA PHE A 51 2.90 3.41 3.63
C PHE A 51 1.84 3.59 4.71
N VAL A 52 0.85 2.70 4.80
CA VAL A 52 -0.18 2.74 5.85
C VAL A 52 0.46 2.59 7.22
N LEU A 53 1.29 1.57 7.42
CA LEU A 53 1.95 1.27 8.69
C LEU A 53 2.82 2.43 9.17
N PHE A 54 3.77 2.89 8.33
CA PHE A 54 4.71 3.94 8.73
C PHE A 54 4.04 5.32 8.87
N SER A 55 3.03 5.63 8.07
CA SER A 55 2.25 6.86 8.23
C SER A 55 1.44 6.88 9.52
N TYR A 56 0.99 5.69 9.95
CA TYR A 56 0.24 5.52 11.18
C TYR A 56 1.12 5.68 12.42
N TYR A 57 2.27 4.98 12.46
CA TYR A 57 3.17 5.00 13.61
C TYR A 57 4.13 6.20 13.63
N PHE A 58 4.53 6.72 12.47
CA PHE A 58 5.50 7.82 12.35
C PHE A 58 4.94 9.06 11.63
N PRO A 59 3.88 9.71 12.14
CA PRO A 59 3.21 10.82 11.45
C PRO A 59 4.11 12.05 11.23
N LYS A 60 5.20 12.20 12.00
CA LYS A 60 6.15 13.31 11.88
C LYS A 60 7.13 13.12 10.71
N GLN A 61 7.26 11.90 10.19
CA GLN A 61 8.16 11.62 9.07
C GLN A 61 7.60 12.18 7.74
N PRO A 62 8.48 12.49 6.77
CA PRO A 62 8.07 13.06 5.48
C PRO A 62 7.47 12.01 4.55
N MET A 63 6.47 11.25 5.05
CA MET A 63 5.83 10.15 4.34
C MET A 63 5.17 10.59 3.03
N GLN A 64 4.74 11.86 2.93
CA GLN A 64 4.22 12.42 1.68
C GLN A 64 5.28 12.46 0.58
N LEU A 65 6.51 12.87 0.93
CA LEU A 65 7.62 12.87 -0.01
C LEU A 65 7.95 11.45 -0.46
N TYR A 66 8.01 10.51 0.48
CA TYR A 66 8.24 9.09 0.15
C TYR A 66 7.13 8.53 -0.73
N ALA A 67 5.86 8.85 -0.47
CA ALA A 67 4.73 8.39 -1.27
C ALA A 67 4.84 8.87 -2.74
N ILE A 68 5.22 10.13 -2.96
CA ILE A 68 5.43 10.67 -4.30
C ILE A 68 6.63 9.99 -4.98
N LEU A 69 7.78 9.92 -4.32
CA LEU A 69 9.00 9.33 -4.89
C LEU A 69 8.82 7.85 -5.24
N PHE A 70 8.32 7.06 -4.30
CA PHE A 70 8.11 5.62 -4.52
C PHE A 70 6.91 5.35 -5.42
N GLY A 71 5.90 6.22 -5.43
CA GLY A 71 4.81 6.14 -6.40
C GLY A 71 5.30 6.39 -7.83
N LEU A 72 6.18 7.36 -8.06
CA LEU A 72 6.82 7.57 -9.36
C LEU A 72 7.70 6.39 -9.77
N LEU A 73 8.41 5.77 -8.83
CA LEU A 73 9.15 4.54 -9.09
C LEU A 73 8.21 3.40 -9.47
N PHE A 74 7.11 3.23 -8.74
CA PHE A 74 6.09 2.23 -9.04
C PHE A 74 5.50 2.44 -10.43
N ASP A 75 5.16 3.68 -10.77
CA ASP A 75 4.65 4.05 -12.10
C ASP A 75 5.65 3.71 -13.20
N SER A 76 6.93 4.02 -12.98
CA SER A 76 7.98 3.77 -13.98
C SER A 76 8.23 2.28 -14.25
N TYR A 77 8.09 1.43 -13.22
CA TYR A 77 8.38 0.00 -13.33
C TYR A 77 7.17 -0.86 -13.68
N TYR A 78 5.96 -0.48 -13.21
CA TYR A 78 4.79 -1.37 -13.24
C TYR A 78 3.59 -0.79 -13.98
N SER A 79 3.33 0.51 -13.87
CA SER A 79 2.13 1.13 -14.43
C SER A 79 2.33 1.63 -15.88
N GLY A 80 3.53 2.11 -16.19
CA GLY A 80 3.86 2.70 -17.49
C GLY A 80 3.28 4.11 -17.70
N ILE A 81 2.44 4.61 -16.78
CA ILE A 81 1.86 5.97 -16.81
C ILE A 81 2.31 6.70 -15.55
N LEU A 82 3.18 7.69 -15.73
CA LEU A 82 3.74 8.44 -14.62
C LEU A 82 2.68 9.31 -13.91
N GLY A 83 2.65 9.22 -12.60
CA GLY A 83 1.87 10.07 -11.71
C GLY A 83 0.63 9.40 -11.12
N VAL A 84 0.13 8.30 -11.67
CA VAL A 84 -1.10 7.64 -11.21
C VAL A 84 -0.92 7.11 -9.78
N TYR A 85 0.06 6.23 -9.56
CA TYR A 85 0.34 5.70 -8.22
C TYR A 85 1.03 6.72 -7.31
N ALA A 86 1.78 7.68 -7.86
CA ALA A 86 2.35 8.77 -7.06
C ALA A 86 1.24 9.59 -6.38
N VAL A 87 0.18 9.94 -7.12
CA VAL A 87 -0.99 10.63 -6.56
C VAL A 87 -1.76 9.72 -5.62
N ALA A 88 -2.04 8.48 -6.02
CA ALA A 88 -2.76 7.52 -5.19
C ALA A 88 -2.09 7.33 -3.82
N PHE A 89 -0.80 7.03 -3.78
CA PHE A 89 -0.06 6.85 -2.53
C PHE A 89 0.00 8.12 -1.68
N ALA A 90 0.17 9.29 -2.30
CA ALA A 90 0.15 10.57 -1.59
C ALA A 90 -1.20 10.84 -0.91
N VAL A 91 -2.31 10.55 -1.60
CA VAL A 91 -3.66 10.66 -1.05
C VAL A 91 -3.86 9.71 0.13
N ILE A 92 -3.43 8.45 0.01
CA ILE A 92 -3.52 7.47 1.10
C ILE A 92 -2.69 7.91 2.32
N VAL A 93 -1.46 8.33 2.12
CA VAL A 93 -0.60 8.82 3.22
C VAL A 93 -1.25 10.00 3.92
N TYR A 94 -1.82 10.94 3.18
CA TYR A 94 -2.56 12.07 3.75
C TYR A 94 -3.76 11.58 4.57
N PHE A 95 -4.56 10.67 4.00
CA PHE A 95 -5.74 10.11 4.64
C PHE A 95 -5.37 9.39 5.95
N VAL A 96 -4.38 8.48 5.92
CA VAL A 96 -3.93 7.73 7.11
C VAL A 96 -3.41 8.67 8.19
N LYS A 97 -2.55 9.66 7.83
CA LYS A 97 -2.04 10.67 8.78
C LYS A 97 -3.15 11.51 9.42
N LYS A 98 -4.25 11.73 8.73
CA LYS A 98 -5.41 12.42 9.28
C LYS A 98 -6.22 11.52 10.20
N MET A 99 -6.48 10.28 9.77
CA MET A 99 -7.29 9.30 10.51
C MET A 99 -6.63 8.81 11.80
N GLN A 100 -5.30 8.60 11.79
CA GLN A 100 -4.56 8.11 12.96
C GLN A 100 -4.72 9.01 14.22
N ARG A 101 -5.12 10.26 14.05
CA ARG A 101 -5.36 11.18 15.19
C ARG A 101 -6.64 10.85 15.95
N PHE A 102 -7.58 10.18 15.32
CA PHE A 102 -8.90 9.87 15.86
C PHE A 102 -9.06 8.38 16.22
N LEU A 103 -8.15 7.54 15.74
CA LEU A 103 -8.24 6.10 15.87
C LEU A 103 -7.27 5.58 16.94
N ALA A 104 -7.71 4.55 17.68
CA ALA A 104 -6.85 3.90 18.68
C ALA A 104 -5.74 3.07 18.02
N GLU A 105 -4.58 2.99 18.67
CA GLU A 105 -3.48 2.13 18.24
C GLU A 105 -3.83 0.65 18.44
N ASN A 106 -4.44 0.06 17.40
CA ASN A 106 -4.89 -1.33 17.41
C ASN A 106 -4.64 -1.97 16.04
N VAL A 107 -4.27 -3.26 16.04
CA VAL A 107 -4.05 -4.05 14.83
C VAL A 107 -5.30 -4.11 13.92
N PHE A 108 -6.49 -4.21 14.50
CA PHE A 108 -7.74 -4.22 13.73
C PHE A 108 -8.00 -2.90 13.01
N VAL A 109 -7.69 -1.78 13.66
CA VAL A 109 -7.77 -0.45 13.06
C VAL A 109 -6.78 -0.32 11.91
N LEU A 110 -5.56 -0.80 12.08
CA LEU A 110 -4.55 -0.80 11.03
C LEU A 110 -4.97 -1.69 9.84
N ALA A 111 -5.52 -2.87 10.10
CA ALA A 111 -6.06 -3.75 9.06
C ALA A 111 -7.21 -3.09 8.30
N LEU A 112 -8.13 -2.44 9.00
CA LEU A 112 -9.24 -1.70 8.38
C LEU A 112 -8.72 -0.54 7.51
N LEU A 113 -7.78 0.25 8.02
CA LEU A 113 -7.14 1.33 7.25
C LEU A 113 -6.43 0.79 5.99
N PHE A 114 -5.80 -0.37 6.09
CA PHE A 114 -5.14 -1.00 4.95
C PHE A 114 -6.16 -1.47 3.90
N ILE A 115 -7.27 -2.11 4.31
CA ILE A 115 -8.34 -2.50 3.39
C ILE A 115 -8.94 -1.27 2.70
N VAL A 116 -9.22 -0.21 3.44
CA VAL A 116 -9.72 1.05 2.87
C VAL A 116 -8.71 1.65 1.90
N ALA A 117 -7.42 1.59 2.21
CA ALA A 117 -6.36 2.06 1.33
C ALA A 117 -6.32 1.27 0.00
N ILE A 118 -6.46 -0.06 0.03
CA ILE A 118 -6.53 -0.91 -1.17
C ILE A 118 -7.73 -0.48 -2.03
N VAL A 119 -8.93 -0.41 -1.42
CA VAL A 119 -10.14 -0.01 -2.15
C VAL A 119 -9.97 1.36 -2.79
N MET A 120 -9.40 2.33 -2.07
CA MET A 120 -9.19 3.68 -2.60
C MET A 120 -8.18 3.69 -3.76
N VAL A 121 -7.04 3.01 -3.62
CA VAL A 121 -6.00 2.97 -4.67
C VAL A 121 -6.52 2.26 -5.91
N ASP A 122 -7.06 1.05 -5.76
CA ASP A 122 -7.51 0.26 -6.91
C ASP A 122 -8.69 0.91 -7.63
N SER A 123 -9.65 1.49 -6.88
CA SER A 123 -10.76 2.23 -7.48
C SER A 123 -10.29 3.50 -8.20
N PHE A 124 -9.31 4.22 -7.63
CA PHE A 124 -8.73 5.39 -8.27
C PHE A 124 -8.02 5.02 -9.58
N VAL A 125 -7.18 3.97 -9.54
CA VAL A 125 -6.44 3.49 -10.72
C VAL A 125 -7.41 2.97 -11.79
N PHE A 126 -8.41 2.17 -11.40
CA PHE A 126 -9.45 1.70 -12.32
C PHE A 126 -10.20 2.86 -12.97
N GLY A 127 -10.65 3.83 -12.17
CA GLY A 127 -11.36 5.00 -12.68
C GLY A 127 -10.51 5.83 -13.65
N PHE A 128 -9.22 6.02 -13.34
CA PHE A 128 -8.29 6.71 -14.22
C PHE A 128 -8.09 5.97 -15.55
N TYR A 129 -7.90 4.64 -15.52
CA TYR A 129 -7.71 3.83 -16.72
C TYR A 129 -8.98 3.72 -17.56
N SER A 130 -10.15 3.70 -16.91
CA SER A 130 -11.44 3.73 -17.59
C SER A 130 -11.68 5.07 -18.31
N LEU A 131 -11.34 6.20 -17.67
CA LEU A 131 -11.44 7.53 -18.29
C LEU A 131 -10.50 7.73 -19.48
N MET A 132 -9.39 7.00 -19.52
CA MET A 132 -8.41 7.02 -20.61
C MET A 132 -8.67 5.97 -21.68
N ASP A 133 -9.78 5.22 -21.60
CA ASP A 133 -10.10 4.09 -22.48
C ASP A 133 -9.01 3.00 -22.56
N ILE A 134 -8.20 2.89 -21.49
CA ILE A 134 -7.10 1.90 -21.41
C ILE A 134 -7.65 0.53 -20.98
N THR A 135 -8.70 0.50 -20.15
CA THR A 135 -9.34 -0.74 -19.70
C THR A 135 -10.72 -0.90 -20.34
N GLN A 136 -11.04 -2.15 -20.71
CA GLN A 136 -12.36 -2.56 -21.22
C GLN A 136 -13.22 -3.23 -20.13
N LEU A 137 -12.67 -3.37 -18.90
CA LEU A 137 -13.41 -3.96 -17.79
C LEU A 137 -14.57 -3.05 -17.39
N ASP A 138 -15.74 -3.63 -17.18
CA ASP A 138 -16.83 -2.92 -16.55
C ASP A 138 -16.64 -2.91 -15.02
N PHE A 139 -17.45 -2.11 -14.32
CA PHE A 139 -17.33 -1.99 -12.87
C PHE A 139 -17.63 -3.31 -12.14
N SER A 140 -18.52 -4.15 -12.66
CA SER A 140 -18.87 -5.43 -12.03
C SER A 140 -17.71 -6.42 -12.14
N ALA A 141 -17.10 -6.52 -13.32
CA ALA A 141 -15.90 -7.33 -13.55
C ALA A 141 -14.72 -6.82 -12.69
N PHE A 142 -14.48 -5.50 -12.65
CA PHE A 142 -13.47 -4.94 -11.75
C PHE A 142 -13.67 -5.35 -10.29
N ALA A 143 -14.90 -5.27 -9.79
CA ALA A 143 -15.20 -5.59 -8.40
C ALA A 143 -15.03 -7.07 -8.09
N SER A 144 -15.49 -7.98 -8.97
CA SER A 144 -15.49 -9.43 -8.75
C SER A 144 -14.18 -10.12 -9.12
N GLU A 145 -13.53 -9.69 -10.20
CA GLU A 145 -12.36 -10.38 -10.76
C GLU A 145 -11.03 -9.78 -10.29
N ARG A 146 -11.03 -8.53 -9.81
CA ARG A 146 -9.81 -7.84 -9.37
C ARG A 146 -9.89 -7.38 -7.92
N LEU A 147 -10.81 -6.49 -7.56
CA LEU A 147 -10.82 -5.85 -6.24
C LEU A 147 -11.08 -6.87 -5.11
N GLY A 148 -12.10 -7.71 -5.25
CA GLY A 148 -12.44 -8.74 -4.26
C GLY A 148 -11.30 -9.71 -3.99
N PRO A 149 -10.79 -10.41 -5.01
CA PRO A 149 -9.64 -11.32 -4.87
C PRO A 149 -8.38 -10.63 -4.35
N THR A 150 -8.10 -9.39 -4.78
CA THR A 150 -6.97 -8.58 -4.28
C THR A 150 -7.09 -8.29 -2.79
N ILE A 151 -8.27 -7.94 -2.28
CA ILE A 151 -8.48 -7.72 -0.83
C ILE A 151 -8.20 -9.01 -0.06
N VAL A 152 -8.70 -10.16 -0.52
CA VAL A 152 -8.48 -11.46 0.15
C VAL A 152 -6.98 -11.80 0.20
N LEU A 153 -6.26 -11.67 -0.91
CA LEU A 153 -4.81 -11.86 -0.95
C LEU A 153 -4.10 -10.96 0.08
N ASN A 154 -4.43 -9.68 0.08
CA ASN A 154 -3.74 -8.71 0.93
C ASN A 154 -4.08 -8.86 2.42
N ILE A 155 -5.24 -9.40 2.78
CA ILE A 155 -5.53 -9.81 4.17
C ILE A 155 -4.59 -10.95 4.59
N VAL A 156 -4.36 -11.94 3.73
CA VAL A 156 -3.43 -13.04 4.01
C VAL A 156 -1.99 -12.49 4.15
N LEU A 157 -1.57 -11.64 3.22
CA LEU A 157 -0.25 -10.98 3.28
C LEU A 157 -0.10 -10.11 4.53
N PHE A 158 -1.15 -9.39 4.93
CA PHE A 158 -1.16 -8.61 6.17
C PHE A 158 -0.87 -9.50 7.39
N ILE A 159 -1.54 -10.63 7.53
CA ILE A 159 -1.35 -11.55 8.66
C ILE A 159 0.11 -12.03 8.72
N VAL A 160 0.70 -12.37 7.57
CA VAL A 160 2.09 -12.87 7.49
C VAL A 160 3.12 -11.79 7.78
N ILE A 161 2.93 -10.58 7.21
CA ILE A 161 3.95 -9.53 7.19
C ILE A 161 3.78 -8.54 8.34
N TYR A 162 2.60 -8.45 8.94
CA TYR A 162 2.34 -7.53 10.05
C TYR A 162 3.32 -7.74 11.21
N TYR A 163 3.54 -8.98 11.64
CA TYR A 163 4.39 -9.25 12.79
C TYR A 163 5.84 -8.80 12.61
N PRO A 164 6.56 -9.17 11.52
CA PRO A 164 7.93 -8.71 11.32
C PRO A 164 8.03 -7.19 11.15
N LEU A 165 7.09 -6.56 10.44
CA LEU A 165 7.10 -5.11 10.28
C LEU A 165 6.73 -4.37 11.58
N PHE A 166 5.83 -4.89 12.38
CA PHE A 166 5.50 -4.32 13.69
C PHE A 166 6.69 -4.40 14.66
N LYS A 167 7.44 -5.52 14.65
CA LYS A 167 8.68 -5.65 15.41
C LYS A 167 9.74 -4.64 14.96
N LEU A 168 9.83 -4.39 13.65
CA LEU A 168 10.70 -3.36 13.09
C LEU A 168 10.29 -1.95 13.55
N VAL A 169 8.99 -1.65 13.59
CA VAL A 169 8.46 -0.39 14.14
C VAL A 169 8.90 -0.23 15.61
N GLY A 170 8.80 -1.29 16.44
CA GLY A 170 9.27 -1.27 17.81
C GLY A 170 10.76 -0.92 17.90
N TRP A 171 11.59 -1.59 17.11
CA TRP A 171 13.04 -1.33 17.06
C TRP A 171 13.38 0.10 16.61
N MET A 172 12.57 0.71 15.76
CA MET A 172 12.77 2.10 15.32
C MET A 172 12.49 3.14 16.43
N TYR A 173 11.84 2.72 17.52
CA TYR A 173 11.59 3.54 18.71
C TYR A 173 12.64 3.37 19.83
N ASP A 174 13.43 2.31 19.78
CA ASP A 174 14.50 2.05 20.75
C ASP A 174 15.79 2.81 20.41
#